data_3013e4feb7198fed0c77c5da1d84a741
#
_entry.id   3013e4feb7198fed0c77c5da1d84a741
#
_cell.length_a   1.000
_cell.length_b   1.000
_cell.length_c   1.000
_cell.angle_alpha   90.00
_cell.angle_beta   90.00
_cell.angle_gamma   90.00
#
_symmetry.space_group_name_H-M   'P 1'
#
loop_
_entity.id
_entity.type
_entity.pdbx_description
1 polymer ?
#
loop_
_entity_poly.entity_id
_entity_poly.type
_entity_poly.pdbx_seq_one_letter_code
_entity_poly.pdbx_strand_id
1 'polypeptide(L)'
;MLFGRNTRNVQLTDFGARFLPEAQQLLADSERLFTAARTRTPADEMRGTVRITLPFLPENDAIIAALFARCAEYPDLQPDWRVNAARLNNVENQIDIGLRIGSEPESWMVVRHLGYTRERLVAAPSLVEKLGLPADLDDLLARYPTGSQINLNTGRSWGWPISNTVQVMPKNPRFVCDDAYSELAAVLAGAICTLIGDSYCRPHLAAGRLVELLPELERYRWPVFLYRPQRSITSPRVLAVFDWLTDIIGGMYGGDNAAGRTRLS
;
A
#
# COMPACT_ATOMS: atom_id res chain seq x y z
N MET A 1 0.79 -49.55 10.44
CA MET A 1 1.38 -49.25 11.77
C MET A 1 2.88 -49.40 11.65
N LEU A 2 3.69 -48.38 11.97
CA LEU A 2 5.15 -48.38 11.79
C LEU A 2 5.89 -49.12 12.94
N PHE A 3 5.31 -49.10 14.13
CA PHE A 3 5.89 -49.67 15.32
C PHE A 3 4.97 -50.70 15.98
N GLY A 4 5.51 -51.84 16.40
CA GLY A 4 4.88 -52.80 17.28
C GLY A 4 5.21 -52.45 18.74
N ARG A 5 4.18 -52.35 19.60
CA ARG A 5 4.38 -52.15 21.06
C ARG A 5 4.24 -53.47 21.77
N ASN A 6 5.28 -53.86 22.50
CA ASN A 6 5.19 -54.78 23.60
C ASN A 6 5.55 -54.06 24.90
N THR A 7 5.04 -54.48 26.04
CA THR A 7 5.06 -53.76 27.33
C THR A 7 6.45 -53.33 27.83
N ARG A 8 7.54 -53.70 27.17
CA ARG A 8 8.93 -53.36 27.53
C ARG A 8 9.82 -52.93 26.36
N ASN A 9 9.39 -53.08 25.08
CA ASN A 9 10.19 -52.71 23.91
C ASN A 9 9.33 -52.19 22.77
N VAL A 10 9.83 -51.15 22.08
CA VAL A 10 9.29 -50.63 20.81
C VAL A 10 10.15 -51.23 19.69
N GLN A 11 9.54 -52.04 18.80
CA GLN A 11 10.22 -52.63 17.64
C GLN A 11 9.53 -52.16 16.36
N LEU A 12 10.32 -52.03 15.28
CA LEU A 12 9.76 -51.77 13.95
C LEU A 12 8.95 -53.00 13.48
N THR A 13 7.82 -52.74 12.86
CA THR A 13 7.12 -53.77 12.08
C THR A 13 7.86 -54.02 10.77
N ASP A 14 7.55 -55.09 10.03
CA ASP A 14 8.10 -55.35 8.70
C ASP A 14 7.84 -54.19 7.73
N PHE A 15 6.70 -53.54 7.88
CA PHE A 15 6.38 -52.33 7.14
C PHE A 15 7.25 -51.15 7.61
N GLY A 16 7.45 -50.97 8.92
CA GLY A 16 8.32 -49.97 9.50
C GLY A 16 9.77 -50.13 9.07
N ALA A 17 10.29 -51.37 9.04
CA ALA A 17 11.65 -51.68 8.62
C ALA A 17 11.89 -51.34 7.12
N ARG A 18 10.89 -51.53 6.25
CA ARG A 18 10.98 -51.19 4.83
C ARG A 18 10.83 -49.67 4.59
N PHE A 19 10.02 -49.03 5.42
CA PHE A 19 9.79 -47.58 5.28
C PHE A 19 10.91 -46.71 5.89
N LEU A 20 11.65 -47.23 6.87
CA LEU A 20 12.69 -46.47 7.58
C LEU A 20 13.79 -45.91 6.66
N PRO A 21 14.36 -46.64 5.69
CA PRO A 21 15.39 -46.14 4.80
C PRO A 21 14.86 -44.95 3.94
N GLU A 22 13.62 -45.04 3.46
CA GLU A 22 13.02 -43.92 2.64
C GLU A 22 12.78 -42.69 3.52
N ALA A 23 12.31 -42.87 4.75
CA ALA A 23 12.14 -41.75 5.68
C ALA A 23 13.50 -41.12 6.07
N GLN A 24 14.53 -41.92 6.27
CA GLN A 24 15.89 -41.41 6.53
C GLN A 24 16.47 -40.66 5.33
N GLN A 25 16.23 -41.18 4.12
CA GLN A 25 16.67 -40.50 2.89
C GLN A 25 15.98 -39.14 2.74
N LEU A 26 14.65 -39.07 2.97
CA LEU A 26 13.88 -37.84 2.92
C LEU A 26 14.40 -36.80 3.94
N LEU A 27 14.72 -37.26 5.15
CA LEU A 27 15.29 -36.42 6.21
C LEU A 27 16.66 -35.89 5.82
N ALA A 28 17.54 -36.75 5.29
CA ALA A 28 18.86 -36.35 4.82
C ALA A 28 18.81 -35.39 3.61
N ASP A 29 17.85 -35.56 2.72
CA ASP A 29 17.61 -34.65 1.61
C ASP A 29 17.09 -33.29 2.09
N SER A 30 16.19 -33.29 3.07
CA SER A 30 15.72 -32.09 3.74
C SER A 30 16.86 -31.35 4.45
N GLU A 31 17.70 -32.06 5.22
CA GLU A 31 18.88 -31.46 5.88
C GLU A 31 19.90 -30.90 4.88
N ARG A 32 20.11 -31.57 3.74
CA ARG A 32 20.97 -31.04 2.66
C ARG A 32 20.42 -29.76 2.07
N LEU A 33 19.12 -29.66 1.83
CA LEU A 33 18.47 -28.44 1.36
C LEU A 33 18.61 -27.29 2.37
N PHE A 34 18.42 -27.58 3.66
CA PHE A 34 18.61 -26.58 4.72
C PHE A 34 20.08 -26.16 4.89
N THR A 35 21.02 -27.10 4.73
CA THR A 35 22.44 -26.80 4.81
C THR A 35 22.89 -25.97 3.59
N ALA A 36 22.44 -26.32 2.39
CA ALA A 36 22.68 -25.53 1.18
C ALA A 36 22.06 -24.10 1.28
N ALA A 37 20.95 -23.97 1.98
CA ALA A 37 20.36 -22.65 2.28
C ALA A 37 21.17 -21.85 3.31
N ARG A 38 21.87 -22.53 4.25
CA ARG A 38 22.72 -21.91 5.29
C ARG A 38 24.10 -21.48 4.80
N THR A 39 24.61 -22.06 3.72
CA THR A 39 25.92 -21.71 3.13
C THR A 39 25.85 -20.58 2.11
N ARG A 40 24.68 -19.90 1.99
CA ARG A 40 24.54 -18.74 1.12
C ARG A 40 25.39 -17.59 1.65
N THR A 41 26.17 -16.98 0.76
CA THR A 41 26.86 -15.73 1.08
C THR A 41 25.83 -14.60 1.23
N PRO A 42 26.15 -13.51 1.94
CA PRO A 42 25.26 -12.33 2.00
C PRO A 42 24.82 -11.81 0.62
N ALA A 43 25.68 -11.96 -0.40
CA ALA A 43 25.36 -11.61 -1.79
C ALA A 43 24.30 -12.56 -2.39
N ASP A 44 24.37 -13.87 -2.11
CA ASP A 44 23.37 -14.85 -2.57
C ASP A 44 22.01 -14.65 -1.91
N GLU A 45 21.98 -14.12 -0.70
CA GLU A 45 20.75 -13.81 0.04
C GLU A 45 19.99 -12.62 -0.54
N MET A 46 20.72 -11.71 -1.22
CA MET A 46 20.17 -10.53 -1.90
C MET A 46 19.79 -10.79 -3.37
N ARG A 47 19.89 -12.03 -3.85
CA ARG A 47 19.52 -12.43 -5.22
C ARG A 47 18.07 -12.85 -5.34
N GLY A 48 17.40 -12.47 -6.45
CA GLY A 48 16.05 -12.91 -6.83
C GLY A 48 14.98 -11.85 -6.67
N THR A 49 13.72 -12.25 -6.90
CA THR A 49 12.59 -11.34 -7.02
C THR A 49 12.04 -10.93 -5.64
N VAL A 50 11.66 -9.65 -5.52
CA VAL A 50 10.84 -9.10 -4.44
C VAL A 50 9.61 -8.43 -5.05
N ARG A 51 8.42 -8.96 -4.77
CA ARG A 51 7.15 -8.44 -5.30
C ARG A 51 6.60 -7.35 -4.41
N ILE A 52 6.45 -6.16 -4.99
CA ILE A 52 6.04 -4.94 -4.31
C ILE A 52 4.75 -4.45 -4.94
N THR A 53 3.72 -4.17 -4.14
CA THR A 53 2.47 -3.56 -4.62
C THR A 53 2.22 -2.24 -3.93
N LEU A 54 1.95 -1.21 -4.73
CA LEU A 54 1.57 0.12 -4.26
C LEU A 54 0.37 0.63 -5.05
N PRO A 55 -0.41 1.57 -4.49
CA PRO A 55 -1.34 2.35 -5.29
C PRO A 55 -0.62 3.14 -6.39
N PHE A 56 -1.36 3.55 -7.42
CA PHE A 56 -0.82 4.44 -8.43
C PHE A 56 -0.73 5.87 -7.86
N LEU A 57 0.44 6.27 -7.40
CA LEU A 57 0.70 7.55 -6.72
C LEU A 57 1.68 8.41 -7.52
N PRO A 58 1.57 9.74 -7.49
CA PRO A 58 2.55 10.65 -8.09
C PRO A 58 3.98 10.45 -7.57
N GLU A 59 4.11 9.98 -6.33
CA GLU A 59 5.40 9.71 -5.69
C GLU A 59 6.08 8.44 -6.20
N ASN A 60 5.41 7.58 -6.96
CA ASN A 60 5.98 6.31 -7.43
C ASN A 60 7.30 6.49 -8.19
N ASP A 61 7.42 7.54 -9.00
CA ASP A 61 8.66 7.82 -9.75
C ASP A 61 9.84 8.07 -8.80
N ALA A 62 9.64 8.89 -7.76
CA ALA A 62 10.66 9.18 -6.77
C ALA A 62 11.00 7.96 -5.90
N ILE A 63 9.99 7.17 -5.53
CA ILE A 63 10.17 5.93 -4.76
C ILE A 63 10.97 4.92 -5.58
N ILE A 64 10.64 4.72 -6.85
CA ILE A 64 11.35 3.81 -7.77
C ILE A 64 12.81 4.26 -7.92
N ALA A 65 13.05 5.55 -8.19
CA ALA A 65 14.41 6.07 -8.35
C ALA A 65 15.25 5.85 -7.08
N ALA A 66 14.72 6.15 -5.90
CA ALA A 66 15.39 5.93 -4.62
C ALA A 66 15.62 4.45 -4.31
N LEU A 67 14.66 3.57 -4.65
CA LEU A 67 14.79 2.13 -4.49
C LEU A 67 15.93 1.59 -5.37
N PHE A 68 15.96 1.95 -6.66
CA PHE A 68 16.99 1.50 -7.58
C PHE A 68 18.40 2.03 -7.23
N ALA A 69 18.50 3.22 -6.63
CA ALA A 69 19.75 3.70 -6.09
C ALA A 69 20.31 2.75 -4.99
N ARG A 70 19.45 2.15 -4.17
CA ARG A 70 19.86 1.14 -3.17
C ARG A 70 20.09 -0.24 -3.79
N CYS A 71 19.40 -0.58 -4.87
CA CYS A 71 19.60 -1.83 -5.59
C CYS A 71 20.91 -1.88 -6.38
N ALA A 72 21.58 -0.75 -6.59
CA ALA A 72 22.81 -0.67 -7.42
C ALA A 72 23.94 -1.61 -6.93
N GLU A 73 24.01 -1.88 -5.63
CA GLU A 73 24.98 -2.81 -5.03
C GLU A 73 24.58 -4.29 -5.19
N TYR A 74 23.36 -4.57 -5.68
CA TYR A 74 22.76 -5.90 -5.75
C TYR A 74 22.20 -6.17 -7.14
N PRO A 75 23.05 -6.42 -8.16
CA PRO A 75 22.61 -6.52 -9.57
C PRO A 75 21.65 -7.68 -9.84
N ASP A 76 21.66 -8.70 -9.00
CA ASP A 76 20.77 -9.87 -9.10
C ASP A 76 19.47 -9.73 -8.30
N LEU A 77 19.26 -8.60 -7.62
CA LEU A 77 18.01 -8.27 -6.96
C LEU A 77 17.02 -7.70 -7.97
N GLN A 78 15.86 -8.32 -8.08
CA GLN A 78 14.82 -7.94 -9.04
C GLN A 78 13.56 -7.44 -8.32
N PRO A 79 13.32 -6.13 -8.18
CA PRO A 79 12.04 -5.59 -7.78
C PRO A 79 10.96 -5.90 -8.85
N ASP A 80 9.89 -6.60 -8.47
CA ASP A 80 8.68 -6.84 -9.28
C ASP A 80 7.64 -5.82 -8.82
N TRP A 81 7.59 -4.68 -9.51
CA TRP A 81 6.75 -3.53 -9.13
C TRP A 81 5.36 -3.62 -9.75
N ARG A 82 4.34 -3.66 -8.91
CA ARG A 82 2.95 -3.77 -9.35
C ARG A 82 2.13 -2.63 -8.80
N VAL A 83 1.44 -1.94 -9.71
CA VAL A 83 0.50 -0.89 -9.35
C VAL A 83 -0.90 -1.48 -9.37
N ASN A 84 -1.54 -1.52 -8.21
CA ASN A 84 -2.90 -2.01 -8.11
C ASN A 84 -3.68 -1.26 -7.03
N ALA A 85 -4.85 -0.71 -7.41
CA ALA A 85 -5.78 -0.06 -6.49
C ALA A 85 -6.75 -1.07 -5.83
N ALA A 86 -6.94 -2.26 -6.41
CA ALA A 86 -7.78 -3.29 -5.83
C ALA A 86 -7.10 -3.97 -4.63
N ARG A 87 -7.87 -4.38 -3.63
CA ARG A 87 -7.38 -5.26 -2.55
C ARG A 87 -7.01 -6.61 -3.16
N LEU A 88 -5.75 -6.76 -3.52
CA LEU A 88 -5.24 -8.06 -3.94
C LEU A 88 -5.30 -9.02 -2.75
N ASN A 89 -5.75 -10.24 -3.02
CA ASN A 89 -5.50 -11.35 -2.10
C ASN A 89 -3.99 -11.61 -2.08
N ASN A 90 -3.32 -11.07 -1.05
CA ASN A 90 -1.86 -11.08 -0.93
C ASN A 90 -1.26 -12.49 -0.99
N VAL A 91 -2.03 -13.49 -0.57
CA VAL A 91 -1.60 -14.89 -0.58
C VAL A 91 -1.60 -15.46 -2.00
N GLU A 92 -2.68 -15.24 -2.76
CA GLU A 92 -2.81 -15.73 -4.14
C GLU A 92 -1.85 -15.03 -5.10
N ASN A 93 -1.57 -13.73 -4.87
CA ASN A 93 -0.69 -12.94 -5.72
C ASN A 93 0.78 -12.97 -5.29
N GLN A 94 1.13 -13.74 -4.25
CA GLN A 94 2.50 -13.89 -3.75
C GLN A 94 3.20 -12.54 -3.48
N ILE A 95 2.48 -11.55 -2.95
CA ILE A 95 3.03 -10.24 -2.62
C ILE A 95 3.96 -10.36 -1.42
N ASP A 96 5.16 -9.78 -1.53
CA ASP A 96 6.15 -9.73 -0.46
C ASP A 96 6.03 -8.44 0.35
N ILE A 97 5.76 -7.30 -0.30
CA ILE A 97 5.65 -5.99 0.34
C ILE A 97 4.47 -5.23 -0.29
N GLY A 98 3.67 -4.56 0.55
CA GLY A 98 2.58 -3.72 0.07
C GLY A 98 2.51 -2.38 0.78
N LEU A 99 2.06 -1.34 0.07
CA LEU A 99 1.67 -0.06 0.64
C LEU A 99 0.14 0.03 0.68
N ARG A 100 -0.39 0.53 1.78
CA ARG A 100 -1.83 0.80 1.94
C ARG A 100 -2.04 2.18 2.53
N ILE A 101 -3.02 2.91 2.00
CA ILE A 101 -3.51 4.18 2.54
C ILE A 101 -4.92 3.92 3.06
N GLY A 102 -5.21 4.35 4.28
CA GLY A 102 -6.51 4.20 4.93
C GLY A 102 -6.54 3.11 5.97
N SER A 103 -7.35 2.06 5.77
CA SER A 103 -7.53 1.01 6.78
C SER A 103 -6.24 0.25 7.10
N GLU A 104 -6.04 -0.01 8.39
CA GLU A 104 -4.90 -0.81 8.86
C GLU A 104 -4.91 -2.19 8.17
N PRO A 105 -3.72 -2.71 7.76
CA PRO A 105 -3.58 -4.06 7.27
C PRO A 105 -4.00 -5.11 8.32
N GLU A 106 -4.26 -6.32 7.88
CA GLU A 106 -4.71 -7.43 8.70
C GLU A 106 -3.68 -7.78 9.80
N SER A 107 -4.15 -8.21 10.98
CA SER A 107 -3.33 -8.46 12.19
C SER A 107 -2.22 -9.51 12.03
N TRP A 108 -2.30 -10.36 10.98
CA TRP A 108 -1.26 -11.35 10.65
C TRP A 108 -0.14 -10.77 9.77
N MET A 109 -0.13 -9.48 9.53
CA MET A 109 0.92 -8.79 8.78
C MET A 109 1.89 -8.08 9.71
N VAL A 110 3.14 -7.96 9.28
CA VAL A 110 4.11 -7.03 9.88
C VAL A 110 3.89 -5.68 9.24
N VAL A 111 3.56 -4.67 10.05
CA VAL A 111 3.14 -3.34 9.60
C VAL A 111 4.08 -2.27 10.11
N ARG A 112 4.37 -1.29 9.26
CA ARG A 112 5.02 -0.02 9.60
C ARG A 112 4.06 1.12 9.30
N HIS A 113 3.70 1.91 10.28
CA HIS A 113 2.99 3.18 10.08
C HIS A 113 3.99 4.25 9.66
N LEU A 114 3.84 4.80 8.45
CA LEU A 114 4.80 5.72 7.84
C LEU A 114 4.44 7.20 8.01
N GLY A 115 3.22 7.48 8.45
CA GLY A 115 2.70 8.83 8.59
C GLY A 115 1.29 8.95 8.04
N TYR A 116 0.94 10.16 7.62
CA TYR A 116 -0.41 10.46 7.16
C TYR A 116 -0.37 11.21 5.83
N THR A 117 -1.41 11.03 5.03
CA THR A 117 -1.76 11.89 3.90
C THR A 117 -3.15 12.46 4.10
N ARG A 118 -3.52 13.44 3.29
CA ARG A 118 -4.85 14.06 3.29
C ARG A 118 -5.31 14.31 1.86
N GLU A 119 -6.59 14.56 1.72
CA GLU A 119 -7.18 15.01 0.47
C GLU A 119 -7.44 16.51 0.52
N ARG A 120 -7.53 17.14 -0.64
CA ARG A 120 -7.91 18.55 -0.80
C ARG A 120 -9.12 18.65 -1.71
N LEU A 121 -10.00 19.55 -1.38
CA LEU A 121 -11.12 19.91 -2.22
C LEU A 121 -10.66 20.96 -3.22
N VAL A 122 -10.67 20.64 -4.51
CA VAL A 122 -10.04 21.46 -5.54
C VAL A 122 -10.92 21.67 -6.76
N ALA A 123 -10.72 22.80 -7.44
CA ALA A 123 -11.29 23.11 -8.73
C ALA A 123 -10.28 23.87 -9.61
N ALA A 124 -10.50 23.92 -10.92
CA ALA A 124 -9.75 24.83 -11.80
C ALA A 124 -10.19 26.29 -11.57
N PRO A 125 -9.28 27.28 -11.75
CA PRO A 125 -9.61 28.70 -11.66
C PRO A 125 -10.81 29.11 -12.54
N SER A 126 -10.88 28.57 -13.76
CA SER A 126 -11.99 28.85 -14.69
C SER A 126 -13.36 28.45 -14.18
N LEU A 127 -13.44 27.37 -13.38
CA LEU A 127 -14.68 26.96 -12.75
C LEU A 127 -15.04 27.89 -11.58
N VAL A 128 -14.04 28.32 -10.80
CA VAL A 128 -14.22 29.27 -9.70
C VAL A 128 -14.60 30.66 -10.24
N GLU A 129 -14.00 31.13 -11.32
CA GLU A 129 -14.39 32.38 -11.97
C GLU A 129 -15.84 32.38 -12.43
N LYS A 130 -16.31 31.24 -12.93
CA LYS A 130 -17.68 31.08 -13.42
C LYS A 130 -18.73 31.02 -12.29
N LEU A 131 -18.41 30.34 -11.18
CA LEU A 131 -19.37 30.03 -10.14
C LEU A 131 -19.18 30.87 -8.86
N GLY A 132 -18.06 31.57 -8.72
CA GLY A 132 -17.64 32.21 -7.47
C GLY A 132 -17.16 31.21 -6.43
N LEU A 133 -16.42 31.65 -5.41
CA LEU A 133 -16.02 30.76 -4.29
C LEU A 133 -17.26 30.26 -3.53
N PRO A 134 -17.29 28.99 -3.12
CA PRO A 134 -18.37 28.48 -2.29
C PRO A 134 -18.26 29.05 -0.87
N ALA A 135 -19.40 29.38 -0.27
CA ALA A 135 -19.47 29.88 1.11
C ALA A 135 -19.20 28.75 2.13
N ASP A 136 -19.70 27.57 1.84
CA ASP A 136 -19.57 26.36 2.67
C ASP A 136 -19.74 25.10 1.81
N LEU A 137 -19.73 23.93 2.45
CA LEU A 137 -19.84 22.65 1.79
C LEU A 137 -21.20 22.44 1.11
N ASP A 138 -22.28 22.90 1.72
CA ASP A 138 -23.65 22.78 1.18
C ASP A 138 -23.80 23.64 -0.07
N ASP A 139 -23.29 24.87 -0.04
CA ASP A 139 -23.26 25.77 -1.19
C ASP A 139 -22.42 25.18 -2.33
N LEU A 140 -21.26 24.58 -2.02
CA LEU A 140 -20.44 23.88 -3.01
C LEU A 140 -21.24 22.75 -3.67
N LEU A 141 -21.83 21.85 -2.88
CA LEU A 141 -22.58 20.69 -3.38
C LEU A 141 -23.84 21.08 -4.17
N ALA A 142 -24.41 22.24 -3.89
CA ALA A 142 -25.57 22.76 -4.61
C ALA A 142 -25.21 23.34 -5.98
N ARG A 143 -24.04 23.99 -6.11
CA ARG A 143 -23.69 24.78 -7.30
C ARG A 143 -22.62 24.16 -8.19
N TYR A 144 -21.67 23.41 -7.59
CA TYR A 144 -20.54 22.91 -8.35
C TYR A 144 -20.81 21.53 -8.96
N PRO A 145 -20.43 21.32 -10.21
CA PRO A 145 -20.39 19.96 -10.76
C PRO A 145 -19.30 19.17 -10.06
N THR A 146 -19.63 17.98 -9.55
CA THR A 146 -18.73 17.14 -8.75
C THR A 146 -18.21 15.95 -9.54
N GLY A 147 -17.02 15.47 -9.14
CA GLY A 147 -16.48 14.15 -9.51
C GLY A 147 -16.73 13.10 -8.44
N SER A 148 -16.61 11.84 -8.81
CA SER A 148 -16.62 10.71 -7.88
C SER A 148 -15.80 9.55 -8.40
N GLN A 149 -15.11 8.86 -7.52
CA GLN A 149 -14.44 7.60 -7.86
C GLN A 149 -15.33 6.40 -7.50
N ILE A 150 -15.20 5.32 -8.29
CA ILE A 150 -15.86 4.06 -8.02
C ILE A 150 -14.95 3.19 -7.16
N ASN A 151 -15.52 2.61 -6.12
CA ASN A 151 -14.89 1.51 -5.40
C ASN A 151 -14.96 0.24 -6.25
N LEU A 152 -13.85 -0.18 -6.81
CA LEU A 152 -13.76 -1.35 -7.69
C LEU A 152 -14.21 -2.66 -7.04
N ASN A 153 -14.17 -2.74 -5.69
CA ASN A 153 -14.60 -3.93 -4.97
C ASN A 153 -16.13 -4.01 -4.80
N THR A 154 -16.81 -2.86 -4.77
CA THR A 154 -18.25 -2.78 -4.48
C THR A 154 -19.08 -2.26 -5.65
N GLY A 155 -18.44 -1.68 -6.68
CA GLY A 155 -19.10 -1.01 -7.80
C GLY A 155 -19.84 0.28 -7.41
N ARG A 156 -19.67 0.77 -6.18
CA ARG A 156 -20.33 1.98 -5.69
C ARG A 156 -19.37 3.16 -5.67
N SER A 157 -19.90 4.37 -5.83
CA SER A 157 -19.13 5.59 -5.65
C SER A 157 -18.57 5.70 -4.24
N TRP A 158 -17.31 6.18 -4.15
CA TRP A 158 -16.73 6.60 -2.89
C TRP A 158 -17.38 7.91 -2.42
N GLY A 159 -17.72 7.97 -1.13
CA GLY A 159 -18.04 9.24 -0.51
C GLY A 159 -16.79 10.07 -0.24
N TRP A 160 -16.95 11.37 -0.10
CA TRP A 160 -15.90 12.28 0.32
C TRP A 160 -15.80 12.30 1.85
N PRO A 161 -14.77 11.74 2.46
CA PRO A 161 -14.54 11.82 3.89
C PRO A 161 -13.94 13.20 4.21
N ILE A 162 -14.80 14.12 4.63
CA ILE A 162 -14.36 15.48 4.97
C ILE A 162 -13.60 15.47 6.31
N SER A 163 -14.15 14.79 7.32
CA SER A 163 -13.51 14.64 8.63
C SER A 163 -13.74 13.23 9.18
N ASN A 164 -13.31 12.97 10.40
CA ASN A 164 -13.56 11.69 11.08
C ASN A 164 -15.06 11.37 11.28
N THR A 165 -15.91 12.38 11.26
CA THR A 165 -17.35 12.24 11.54
C THR A 165 -18.25 12.64 10.37
N VAL A 166 -17.70 13.33 9.37
CA VAL A 166 -18.46 13.86 8.23
C VAL A 166 -18.02 13.18 6.95
N GLN A 167 -18.93 12.45 6.34
CA GLN A 167 -18.79 11.90 5.00
C GLN A 167 -19.90 12.43 4.11
N VAL A 168 -19.56 12.90 2.94
CA VAL A 168 -20.48 13.45 1.95
C VAL A 168 -20.52 12.54 0.74
N MET A 169 -21.72 12.28 0.23
CA MET A 169 -21.92 11.59 -1.05
C MET A 169 -22.35 12.61 -2.10
N PRO A 170 -21.48 12.95 -3.06
CA PRO A 170 -21.87 13.82 -4.17
C PRO A 170 -23.10 13.25 -4.88
N LYS A 171 -24.16 14.05 -4.96
CA LYS A 171 -25.38 13.65 -5.66
C LYS A 171 -25.22 13.93 -7.15
N ASN A 172 -25.48 12.93 -7.99
CA ASN A 172 -25.41 13.06 -9.45
C ASN A 172 -24.07 13.60 -9.93
N PRO A 173 -22.94 12.94 -9.65
CA PRO A 173 -21.63 13.42 -10.09
C PRO A 173 -21.61 13.55 -11.61
N ARG A 174 -21.04 14.66 -12.11
CA ARG A 174 -20.91 14.91 -13.55
C ARG A 174 -19.87 14.00 -14.20
N PHE A 175 -18.90 13.54 -13.42
CA PHE A 175 -17.85 12.65 -13.88
C PHE A 175 -17.63 11.54 -12.87
N VAL A 176 -17.53 10.32 -13.37
CA VAL A 176 -17.27 9.11 -12.56
C VAL A 176 -16.12 8.36 -13.19
N CYS A 177 -15.13 7.98 -12.40
CA CYS A 177 -13.95 7.24 -12.83
C CYS A 177 -13.52 6.25 -11.74
N ASP A 178 -12.49 5.48 -12.01
CA ASP A 178 -11.92 4.50 -11.07
C ASP A 178 -10.46 4.81 -10.68
N ASP A 179 -9.93 5.94 -11.16
CA ASP A 179 -8.57 6.39 -10.87
C ASP A 179 -8.47 7.90 -10.64
N ALA A 180 -7.49 8.30 -9.82
CA ALA A 180 -7.28 9.68 -9.42
C ALA A 180 -6.69 10.56 -10.54
N TYR A 181 -5.99 10.00 -11.53
CA TYR A 181 -5.43 10.79 -12.64
C TYR A 181 -6.50 11.22 -13.62
N SER A 182 -7.44 10.33 -13.95
CA SER A 182 -8.61 10.68 -14.76
C SER A 182 -9.47 11.75 -14.09
N GLU A 183 -9.65 11.63 -12.76
CA GLU A 183 -10.37 12.64 -11.99
C GLU A 183 -9.64 13.99 -11.97
N LEU A 184 -8.32 13.98 -11.73
CA LEU A 184 -7.47 15.18 -11.81
C LEU A 184 -7.55 15.85 -13.18
N ALA A 185 -7.53 15.08 -14.27
CA ALA A 185 -7.64 15.62 -15.61
C ALA A 185 -8.97 16.34 -15.82
N ALA A 186 -10.09 15.79 -15.32
CA ALA A 186 -11.41 16.41 -15.39
C ALA A 186 -11.48 17.71 -14.56
N VAL A 187 -10.82 17.75 -13.40
CA VAL A 187 -10.71 18.98 -12.58
C VAL A 187 -9.90 20.04 -13.30
N LEU A 188 -8.73 19.69 -13.85
CA LEU A 188 -7.86 20.61 -14.58
C LEU A 188 -8.54 21.18 -15.85
N ALA A 189 -9.42 20.41 -16.46
CA ALA A 189 -10.26 20.85 -17.58
C ALA A 189 -11.38 21.83 -17.16
N GLY A 190 -11.56 22.11 -15.86
CA GLY A 190 -12.64 22.96 -15.35
C GLY A 190 -14.02 22.32 -15.42
N ALA A 191 -14.09 20.99 -15.57
CA ALA A 191 -15.34 20.27 -15.74
C ALA A 191 -16.04 19.95 -14.40
N ILE A 192 -15.27 19.75 -13.33
CA ILE A 192 -15.72 19.35 -12.00
C ILE A 192 -14.88 19.97 -10.88
N CYS A 193 -15.39 19.96 -9.66
CA CYS A 193 -14.59 19.97 -8.44
C CYS A 193 -14.57 18.57 -7.82
N THR A 194 -13.56 18.26 -7.03
CA THR A 194 -13.46 16.99 -6.32
C THR A 194 -12.60 17.05 -5.07
N LEU A 195 -12.76 16.05 -4.20
CA LEU A 195 -11.86 15.78 -3.09
C LEU A 195 -10.83 14.75 -3.56
N ILE A 196 -9.56 15.16 -3.66
CA ILE A 196 -8.47 14.34 -4.21
C ILE A 196 -7.21 14.42 -3.33
N GLY A 197 -6.40 13.36 -3.34
CA GLY A 197 -5.17 13.28 -2.56
C GLY A 197 -4.24 14.47 -2.80
N ASP A 198 -3.64 14.98 -1.71
CA ASP A 198 -2.76 16.16 -1.73
C ASP A 198 -1.60 16.01 -2.72
N SER A 199 -1.01 14.83 -2.81
CA SER A 199 0.09 14.56 -3.74
C SER A 199 -0.26 14.78 -5.21
N TYR A 200 -1.50 14.51 -5.61
CA TYR A 200 -1.97 14.73 -6.98
C TYR A 200 -2.16 16.22 -7.29
N CYS A 201 -2.71 16.97 -6.34
CA CYS A 201 -3.08 18.38 -6.60
C CYS A 201 -2.00 19.39 -6.21
N ARG A 202 -1.08 19.09 -5.30
CA ARG A 202 -0.05 20.00 -4.80
C ARG A 202 0.78 20.69 -5.90
N PRO A 203 1.30 19.99 -6.93
CA PRO A 203 2.05 20.62 -8.01
C PRO A 203 1.19 21.60 -8.84
N HIS A 204 -0.11 21.29 -8.96
CA HIS A 204 -1.07 22.11 -9.70
C HIS A 204 -1.51 23.34 -8.91
N LEU A 205 -1.69 23.20 -7.59
CA LEU A 205 -1.92 24.32 -6.68
C LEU A 205 -0.74 25.30 -6.69
N ALA A 206 0.48 24.77 -6.56
CA ALA A 206 1.70 25.59 -6.61
C ALA A 206 1.87 26.34 -7.95
N ALA A 207 1.42 25.73 -9.05
CA ALA A 207 1.45 26.34 -10.40
C ALA A 207 0.22 27.20 -10.72
N GLY A 208 -0.71 27.40 -9.78
CA GLY A 208 -1.94 28.18 -9.98
C GLY A 208 -2.95 27.56 -10.98
N ARG A 209 -2.78 26.28 -11.32
CA ARG A 209 -3.68 25.54 -12.21
C ARG A 209 -4.91 24.96 -11.47
N LEU A 210 -4.83 24.90 -10.16
CA LEU A 210 -5.93 24.55 -9.27
C LEU A 210 -6.05 25.58 -8.15
N VAL A 211 -7.24 25.67 -7.59
CA VAL A 211 -7.58 26.44 -6.41
C VAL A 211 -8.12 25.47 -5.38
N GLU A 212 -7.64 25.56 -4.13
CA GLU A 212 -8.24 24.84 -3.02
C GLU A 212 -9.52 25.53 -2.59
N LEU A 213 -10.60 24.77 -2.51
CA LEU A 213 -11.91 25.21 -2.04
C LEU A 213 -12.04 24.89 -0.55
N LEU A 214 -12.64 25.81 0.22
CA LEU A 214 -12.92 25.66 1.65
C LEU A 214 -11.67 25.15 2.42
N PRO A 215 -10.52 25.83 2.35
CA PRO A 215 -9.28 25.37 2.96
C PRO A 215 -9.34 25.31 4.51
N GLU A 216 -10.31 26.00 5.12
CA GLU A 216 -10.58 26.03 6.56
C GLU A 216 -11.29 24.77 7.07
N LEU A 217 -11.89 23.96 6.19
CA LEU A 217 -12.52 22.71 6.61
C LEU A 217 -11.46 21.73 7.13
N GLU A 218 -11.78 21.11 8.27
CA GLU A 218 -10.99 19.97 8.74
C GLU A 218 -10.90 18.91 7.62
N ARG A 219 -9.72 18.30 7.49
CA ARG A 219 -9.48 17.24 6.51
C ARG A 219 -9.21 15.92 7.22
N TYR A 220 -9.85 14.87 6.72
CA TYR A 220 -9.54 13.53 7.16
C TYR A 220 -8.07 13.21 6.89
N ARG A 221 -7.39 12.59 7.87
CA ARG A 221 -6.00 12.18 7.77
C ARG A 221 -5.93 10.68 7.52
N TRP A 222 -5.53 10.33 6.32
CA TRP A 222 -5.37 8.95 5.92
C TRP A 222 -4.04 8.39 6.41
N PRO A 223 -4.02 7.38 7.29
CA PRO A 223 -2.77 6.73 7.67
C PRO A 223 -2.16 5.97 6.49
N VAL A 224 -0.84 5.99 6.42
CA VAL A 224 -0.05 5.31 5.39
C VAL A 224 0.70 4.17 6.03
N PHE A 225 0.49 2.96 5.52
CA PHE A 225 1.09 1.73 6.05
C PHE A 225 1.91 1.01 4.99
N LEU A 226 3.14 0.66 5.35
CA LEU A 226 3.90 -0.35 4.62
C LEU A 226 3.74 -1.67 5.37
N TYR A 227 3.48 -2.75 4.65
CA TYR A 227 3.22 -4.05 5.27
C TYR A 227 3.87 -5.19 4.49
N ARG A 228 4.11 -6.29 5.16
CA ARG A 228 4.51 -7.56 4.57
C ARG A 228 3.83 -8.73 5.31
N PRO A 229 3.62 -9.89 4.65
CA PRO A 229 3.15 -11.07 5.34
C PRO A 229 4.10 -11.48 6.46
N GLN A 230 3.56 -11.86 7.61
CA GLN A 230 4.33 -12.50 8.66
C GLN A 230 4.55 -13.96 8.26
N ARG A 231 5.80 -14.33 8.01
CA ARG A 231 6.22 -15.68 7.66
C ARG A 231 7.21 -16.18 8.71
N SER A 232 7.22 -17.50 8.97
CA SER A 232 8.20 -18.12 9.87
C SER A 232 9.64 -17.86 9.42
N ILE A 233 9.86 -17.83 8.10
CA ILE A 233 11.13 -17.47 7.47
C ILE A 233 10.84 -16.45 6.39
N THR A 234 11.42 -15.26 6.51
CA THR A 234 11.40 -14.21 5.48
C THR A 234 12.80 -14.06 4.92
N SER A 235 12.93 -14.05 3.59
CA SER A 235 14.26 -13.92 2.97
C SER A 235 14.91 -12.57 3.26
N PRO A 236 16.24 -12.51 3.46
CA PRO A 236 16.96 -11.26 3.76
C PRO A 236 16.70 -10.15 2.74
N ARG A 237 16.61 -10.46 1.44
CA ARG A 237 16.28 -9.47 0.40
C ARG A 237 14.93 -8.79 0.62
N VAL A 238 13.90 -9.53 1.08
CA VAL A 238 12.59 -8.95 1.38
C VAL A 238 12.67 -8.04 2.59
N LEU A 239 13.44 -8.42 3.62
CA LEU A 239 13.64 -7.59 4.81
C LEU A 239 14.37 -6.29 4.44
N ALA A 240 15.47 -6.39 3.69
CA ALA A 240 16.23 -5.23 3.25
C ALA A 240 15.39 -4.26 2.41
N VAL A 241 14.66 -4.76 1.41
CA VAL A 241 13.78 -3.93 0.59
C VAL A 241 12.64 -3.32 1.40
N PHE A 242 12.10 -4.06 2.38
CA PHE A 242 11.07 -3.53 3.29
C PHE A 242 11.60 -2.38 4.15
N ASP A 243 12.82 -2.50 4.69
CA ASP A 243 13.45 -1.45 5.47
C ASP A 243 13.80 -0.24 4.58
N TRP A 244 14.32 -0.45 3.37
CA TRP A 244 14.60 0.63 2.41
C TRP A 244 13.33 1.41 2.04
N LEU A 245 12.24 0.71 1.72
CA LEU A 245 10.96 1.36 1.42
C LEU A 245 10.37 2.06 2.65
N THR A 246 10.59 1.52 3.86
CA THR A 246 10.19 2.20 5.11
C THR A 246 10.87 3.56 5.23
N ASP A 247 12.19 3.63 4.99
CA ASP A 247 12.95 4.87 5.05
C ASP A 247 12.53 5.85 3.93
N ILE A 248 12.46 5.36 2.68
CA ILE A 248 12.15 6.18 1.51
C ILE A 248 10.76 6.80 1.66
N ILE A 249 9.75 5.98 1.92
CA ILE A 249 8.36 6.43 1.97
C ILE A 249 8.07 7.15 3.28
N GLY A 250 8.67 6.70 4.40
CA GLY A 250 8.57 7.38 5.70
C GLY A 250 9.11 8.81 5.65
N GLY A 251 10.17 9.06 4.87
CA GLY A 251 10.67 10.42 4.61
C GLY A 251 9.67 11.32 3.88
N MET A 252 8.78 10.75 3.07
CA MET A 252 7.77 11.51 2.31
C MET A 252 6.52 11.85 3.13
N TYR A 253 6.10 10.95 4.02
CA TYR A 253 4.85 11.08 4.80
C TYR A 253 5.06 11.39 6.29
N GLY A 254 6.31 11.30 6.79
CA GLY A 254 6.64 11.51 8.20
C GLY A 254 6.61 12.98 8.67
N GLY A 255 6.71 13.95 7.77
CA GLY A 255 6.70 15.37 8.08
C GLY A 255 5.41 15.89 8.76
N ASP A 256 4.29 15.25 8.51
CA ASP A 256 3.00 15.58 9.13
C ASP A 256 2.84 15.03 10.57
N ASN A 257 3.80 14.26 11.09
CA ASN A 257 3.78 13.77 12.47
C ASN A 257 4.08 14.85 13.50
N ALA A 258 4.69 15.98 13.11
CA ALA A 258 5.05 17.06 14.04
C ALA A 258 3.85 17.88 14.53
N ALA A 259 2.76 17.94 13.76
CA ALA A 259 1.57 18.73 14.11
C ALA A 259 0.55 18.01 15.01
N GLY A 260 0.72 16.71 15.26
CA GLY A 260 -0.23 15.86 16.00
C GLY A 260 0.16 15.48 17.43
N ARG A 261 1.28 15.99 17.97
CA ARG A 261 1.66 15.78 19.39
C ARG A 261 1.10 16.88 20.29
N THR A 262 -0.20 17.09 20.30
CA THR A 262 -0.84 17.86 21.37
C THR A 262 -1.66 16.87 22.20
N ARG A 263 -1.02 16.37 23.26
CA ARG A 263 -1.52 15.89 24.56
C ARG A 263 -2.93 15.26 24.56
N LEU A 264 -2.93 13.93 24.65
CA LEU A 264 -3.91 13.26 25.52
C LEU A 264 -3.29 13.24 26.93
N SER A 265 -3.75 14.15 27.77
CA SER A 265 -3.60 14.10 29.24
C SER A 265 -4.87 13.52 29.83
#